data_722e80d959a56e71f854d4fe15999171
#
_entry.id   722e80d959a56e71f854d4fe15999171
#
_cell.length_a   1.000
_cell.length_b   1.000
_cell.length_c   1.000
_cell.angle_alpha   90.00
_cell.angle_beta   90.00
_cell.angle_gamma   90.00
#
_symmetry.space_group_name_H-M   'P 1'
#
loop_
_entity.id
_entity.type
_entity.pdbx_description
1 polymer ?
#
loop_
_entity_poly.entity_id
_entity_poly.type
_entity_poly.pdbx_seq_one_letter_code
_entity_poly.pdbx_strand_id
1 'polypeptide(L)'
;MRVDGMFNFTNILGTAMHGATVRGATLTNNIANVDTPGFKRSVVSFEDQLARAVGDFRRTGSLDLSSVRPRTFVEFDHLSYRWDQNNVDIELEMASLYQNNMRFNVLSSGVMSHYRILNMVINMQ
;
A
#
# COMPACT_ATOMS: atom_id res chain seq x y z
N MET A 1 13.10 -24.53 9.82
CA MET A 1 12.39 -23.40 9.18
C MET A 1 11.42 -23.97 8.16
N ARG A 2 10.13 -23.76 8.32
CA ARG A 2 9.17 -24.25 7.31
C ARG A 2 9.27 -23.39 6.07
N VAL A 3 9.43 -24.01 4.91
CA VAL A 3 9.49 -23.35 3.60
C VAL A 3 8.25 -22.46 3.38
N ASP A 4 7.10 -22.91 3.87
CA ASP A 4 5.83 -22.16 3.82
C ASP A 4 5.91 -20.77 4.47
N GLY A 5 6.65 -20.62 5.58
CA GLY A 5 6.81 -19.33 6.26
C GLY A 5 7.57 -18.30 5.44
N MET A 6 8.49 -18.75 4.60
CA MET A 6 9.31 -17.92 3.73
C MET A 6 8.48 -17.35 2.57
N PHE A 7 7.65 -18.17 1.94
CA PHE A 7 6.74 -17.73 0.89
C PHE A 7 5.63 -16.83 1.44
N ASN A 8 5.13 -17.12 2.64
CA ASN A 8 4.12 -16.28 3.29
C ASN A 8 4.63 -14.86 3.54
N PHE A 9 5.88 -14.71 3.97
CA PHE A 9 6.47 -13.38 4.16
C PHE A 9 6.57 -12.61 2.84
N THR A 10 7.04 -13.26 1.77
CA THR A 10 7.10 -12.64 0.43
C THR A 10 5.72 -12.26 -0.09
N ASN A 11 4.70 -13.08 0.15
CA ASN A 11 3.32 -12.80 -0.24
C ASN A 11 2.74 -11.60 0.51
N ILE A 12 3.03 -11.48 1.81
CA ILE A 12 2.62 -10.30 2.61
C ILE A 12 3.27 -9.04 2.05
N LEU A 13 4.59 -9.06 1.79
CA LEU A 13 5.30 -7.91 1.21
C LEU A 13 4.76 -7.56 -0.18
N GLY A 14 4.51 -8.56 -1.04
CA GLY A 14 3.91 -8.36 -2.37
C GLY A 14 2.53 -7.72 -2.30
N THR A 15 1.68 -8.15 -1.37
CA THR A 15 0.36 -7.56 -1.14
C THR A 15 0.48 -6.11 -0.65
N ALA A 16 1.41 -5.83 0.26
CA ALA A 16 1.67 -4.46 0.72
C ALA A 16 2.20 -3.55 -0.40
N MET A 17 3.09 -4.06 -1.27
CA MET A 17 3.58 -3.34 -2.45
C MET A 17 2.46 -3.04 -3.44
N HIS A 18 1.56 -3.99 -3.68
CA HIS A 18 0.40 -3.77 -4.53
C HIS A 18 -0.50 -2.66 -3.97
N GLY A 19 -0.78 -2.68 -2.67
CA GLY A 19 -1.52 -1.61 -2.01
C GLY A 19 -0.85 -0.24 -2.13
N ALA A 20 0.48 -0.19 -1.96
CA ALA A 20 1.25 1.04 -2.14
C ALA A 20 1.24 1.55 -3.60
N THR A 21 1.24 0.65 -4.58
CA THR A 21 1.13 1.02 -6.01
C THR A 21 -0.22 1.64 -6.32
N VAL A 22 -1.32 1.03 -5.86
CA VAL A 22 -2.67 1.58 -6.03
C VAL A 22 -2.80 2.94 -5.35
N ARG A 23 -2.26 3.10 -4.14
CA ARG A 23 -2.23 4.38 -3.44
C ARG A 23 -1.43 5.43 -4.20
N GLY A 24 -0.25 5.09 -4.72
CA GLY A 24 0.56 6.01 -5.51
C GLY A 24 -0.19 6.53 -6.74
N ALA A 25 -0.87 5.65 -7.46
CA ALA A 25 -1.70 6.04 -8.61
C ALA A 25 -2.85 6.97 -8.21
N THR A 26 -3.51 6.69 -7.07
CA THR A 26 -4.59 7.52 -6.54
C THR A 26 -4.10 8.92 -6.13
N LEU A 27 -2.97 9.00 -5.42
CA LEU A 27 -2.36 10.28 -5.02
C LEU A 27 -1.93 11.10 -6.25
N THR A 28 -1.35 10.45 -7.26
CA THR A 28 -0.99 11.11 -8.52
C THR A 28 -2.23 11.65 -9.25
N ASN A 29 -3.32 10.89 -9.23
CA ASN A 29 -4.60 11.35 -9.81
C ASN A 29 -5.17 12.56 -9.05
N ASN A 30 -5.12 12.56 -7.71
CA ASN A 30 -5.54 13.69 -6.90
C ASN A 30 -4.72 14.95 -7.24
N ILE A 31 -3.39 14.81 -7.30
CA ILE A 31 -2.48 15.93 -7.64
C ILE A 31 -2.77 16.48 -9.04
N ALA A 32 -2.97 15.60 -10.02
CA ALA A 32 -3.28 16.01 -11.38
C ALA A 32 -4.59 16.80 -11.51
N ASN A 33 -5.52 16.59 -10.58
CA ASN A 33 -6.85 17.23 -10.56
C ASN A 33 -6.97 18.35 -9.53
N VAL A 34 -5.86 18.85 -8.98
CA VAL A 34 -5.88 19.91 -7.95
C VAL A 34 -6.58 21.19 -8.40
N ASP A 35 -6.53 21.49 -9.69
CA ASP A 35 -7.16 22.67 -10.29
C ASP A 35 -8.49 22.37 -11.00
N THR A 36 -8.99 21.13 -10.90
CA THR A 36 -10.26 20.74 -11.48
C THR A 36 -11.42 21.15 -10.57
N PRO A 37 -12.31 22.07 -10.98
CA PRO A 37 -13.45 22.47 -10.15
C PRO A 37 -14.34 21.28 -9.79
N GLY A 38 -14.80 21.23 -8.54
CA GLY A 38 -15.68 20.18 -8.04
C GLY A 38 -15.03 18.81 -7.85
N PHE A 39 -13.73 18.66 -8.13
CA PHE A 39 -13.03 17.40 -7.92
C PHE A 39 -12.97 17.04 -6.44
N LYS A 40 -13.21 15.78 -6.13
CA LYS A 40 -13.09 15.23 -4.78
C LYS A 40 -11.94 14.23 -4.72
N ARG A 41 -11.07 14.43 -3.73
CA ARG A 41 -9.93 13.53 -3.54
C ARG A 41 -10.37 12.09 -3.29
N SER A 42 -9.61 11.17 -3.80
CA SER A 42 -9.77 9.75 -3.53
C SER A 42 -8.72 9.27 -2.56
N VAL A 43 -9.08 8.32 -1.71
CA VAL A 43 -8.18 7.69 -0.75
C VAL A 43 -8.21 6.17 -0.90
N VAL A 44 -7.14 5.52 -0.50
CA VAL A 44 -7.00 4.06 -0.57
C VAL A 44 -6.87 3.48 0.82
N SER A 45 -7.65 2.44 1.11
CA SER A 45 -7.57 1.68 2.36
C SER A 45 -7.29 0.22 2.05
N PHE A 46 -6.32 -0.36 2.74
CA PHE A 46 -6.01 -1.79 2.72
C PHE A 46 -5.22 -2.25 3.95
N GLU A 47 -4.61 -1.32 4.68
CA GLU A 47 -3.73 -1.63 5.80
C GLU A 47 -4.44 -2.40 6.91
N ASP A 48 -5.66 -2.02 7.24
CA ASP A 48 -6.46 -2.68 8.29
C ASP A 48 -6.79 -4.12 7.91
N GLN A 49 -7.04 -4.37 6.61
CA GLN A 49 -7.30 -5.72 6.10
C GLN A 49 -6.02 -6.55 6.16
N LEU A 50 -4.89 -5.96 5.75
CA LEU A 50 -3.59 -6.61 5.80
C LEU A 50 -3.18 -6.91 7.26
N ALA A 51 -3.36 -5.95 8.16
CA ALA A 51 -3.05 -6.13 9.59
C ALA A 51 -3.88 -7.27 10.21
N ARG A 52 -5.17 -7.37 9.88
CA ARG A 52 -6.02 -8.49 10.31
C ARG A 52 -5.53 -9.82 9.76
N ALA A 53 -5.25 -9.91 8.47
CA ALA A 53 -4.75 -11.14 7.84
C ALA A 53 -3.43 -11.62 8.48
N VAL A 54 -2.51 -10.70 8.77
CA VAL A 54 -1.25 -11.00 9.47
C VAL A 54 -1.51 -11.42 10.93
N GLY A 55 -2.45 -10.77 11.62
CA GLY A 55 -2.86 -11.14 12.97
C GLY A 55 -3.47 -12.54 13.04
N ASP A 56 -4.34 -12.87 12.10
CA ASP A 56 -4.94 -14.20 11.98
C ASP A 56 -3.90 -15.27 11.64
N PHE A 57 -2.95 -14.96 10.76
CA PHE A 57 -1.82 -15.85 10.49
C PHE A 57 -1.00 -16.18 11.74
N ARG A 58 -0.73 -15.19 12.58
CA ARG A 58 -0.01 -15.42 13.86
C ARG A 58 -0.78 -16.33 14.80
N ARG A 59 -2.10 -16.30 14.76
CA ARG A 59 -2.97 -17.08 15.63
C ARG A 59 -3.22 -18.50 15.09
N THR A 60 -3.45 -18.64 13.79
CA THR A 60 -3.89 -19.89 13.16
C THR A 60 -2.79 -20.64 12.44
N GLY A 61 -1.68 -19.96 12.09
CA GLY A 61 -0.60 -20.49 11.25
C GLY A 61 -0.97 -20.58 9.76
N SER A 62 -2.17 -20.16 9.36
CA SER A 62 -2.63 -20.14 7.96
C SER A 62 -2.76 -18.70 7.49
N LEU A 63 -2.07 -18.36 6.39
CA LEU A 63 -2.13 -17.04 5.78
C LEU A 63 -3.20 -17.00 4.69
N ASP A 64 -4.20 -16.16 4.87
CA ASP A 64 -5.20 -15.85 3.85
C ASP A 64 -5.13 -14.37 3.48
N LEU A 65 -4.65 -14.08 2.28
CA LEU A 65 -4.57 -12.74 1.69
C LEU A 65 -5.65 -12.48 0.65
N SER A 66 -6.55 -13.43 0.40
CA SER A 66 -7.60 -13.33 -0.63
C SER A 66 -8.57 -12.17 -0.38
N SER A 67 -8.78 -11.84 0.88
CA SER A 67 -9.64 -10.73 1.33
C SER A 67 -8.95 -9.37 1.31
N VAL A 68 -7.61 -9.33 1.23
CA VAL A 68 -6.83 -8.09 1.26
C VAL A 68 -6.79 -7.49 -0.13
N ARG A 69 -7.67 -6.52 -0.35
CA ARG A 69 -7.74 -5.79 -1.62
C ARG A 69 -7.72 -4.29 -1.37
N PRO A 70 -6.83 -3.54 -2.05
CA PRO A 70 -6.87 -2.08 -1.99
C PRO A 70 -8.23 -1.59 -2.49
N ARG A 71 -8.89 -0.78 -1.69
CA ARG A 71 -10.16 -0.15 -2.04
C ARG A 71 -9.96 1.34 -2.14
N THR A 72 -10.33 1.90 -3.28
CA THR A 72 -10.34 3.34 -3.50
C THR A 72 -11.76 3.84 -3.25
N PHE A 73 -11.89 4.90 -2.48
CA PHE A 73 -13.16 5.59 -2.24
C PHE A 73 -12.95 7.10 -2.28
N VAL A 74 -13.99 7.81 -2.67
CA VAL A 74 -14.00 9.27 -2.70
C VAL A 74 -14.24 9.79 -1.30
N GLU A 75 -13.39 10.68 -0.85
CA GLU A 75 -13.55 11.35 0.43
C GLU A 75 -14.50 12.53 0.26
N PHE A 76 -15.71 12.37 0.77
CA PHE A 76 -16.69 13.45 0.86
C PHE A 76 -16.43 14.25 2.14
N ASP A 77 -15.40 15.08 2.12
CA ASP A 77 -15.25 16.07 3.16
C ASP A 77 -16.12 17.27 2.81
N HIS A 78 -17.11 17.53 3.66
CA HIS A 78 -18.00 18.67 3.52
C HIS A 78 -17.29 20.02 3.73
N LEU A 79 -16.04 19.97 4.19
CA LEU A 79 -15.18 21.13 4.42
C LEU A 79 -14.29 21.36 3.18
N SER A 80 -14.90 21.70 2.05
CA SER A 80 -14.14 22.29 0.96
C SER A 80 -13.89 23.76 1.33
N TYR A 81 -12.65 24.09 1.73
CA TYR A 81 -12.24 25.48 1.98
C TYR A 81 -12.15 26.31 0.70
N ARG A 82 -12.20 25.64 -0.45
CA ARG A 82 -12.12 26.29 -1.75
C ARG A 82 -13.52 26.56 -2.29
N TRP A 83 -13.70 27.75 -2.83
CA TRP A 83 -14.96 28.16 -3.46
C TRP A 83 -15.35 27.33 -4.69
N ASP A 84 -14.36 26.68 -5.33
CA ASP A 84 -14.54 25.76 -6.46
C ASP A 84 -14.95 24.34 -6.04
N GLN A 85 -15.18 24.10 -4.75
CA GLN A 85 -15.57 22.80 -4.17
C GLN A 85 -14.54 21.67 -4.34
N ASN A 86 -13.30 21.98 -4.73
CA ASN A 86 -12.20 21.02 -4.74
C ASN A 86 -11.65 20.86 -3.32
N ASN A 87 -11.45 19.62 -2.85
CA ASN A 87 -10.91 19.32 -1.52
C ASN A 87 -9.49 18.74 -1.55
N VAL A 88 -8.79 18.84 -2.69
CA VAL A 88 -7.40 18.40 -2.81
C VAL A 88 -6.46 19.48 -2.26
N ASP A 89 -5.65 19.09 -1.29
CA ASP A 89 -4.52 19.88 -0.80
C ASP A 89 -3.23 19.33 -1.42
N ILE A 90 -2.62 20.11 -2.31
CA ILE A 90 -1.45 19.66 -3.06
C ILE A 90 -0.25 19.38 -2.14
N GLU A 91 -0.06 20.13 -1.06
CA GLU A 91 1.07 19.94 -0.16
C GLU A 91 0.92 18.63 0.62
N LEU A 92 -0.29 18.35 1.10
CA LEU A 92 -0.59 17.08 1.79
C LEU A 92 -0.52 15.89 0.84
N GLU A 93 -1.04 16.00 -0.39
CA GLU A 93 -0.96 14.93 -1.38
C GLU A 93 0.50 14.64 -1.80
N MET A 94 1.30 15.68 -2.01
CA MET A 94 2.73 15.53 -2.33
C MET A 94 3.50 14.87 -1.17
N ALA A 95 3.29 15.32 0.06
CA ALA A 95 3.90 14.70 1.24
C ALA A 95 3.49 13.22 1.38
N SER A 96 2.22 12.91 1.14
CA SER A 96 1.69 11.54 1.16
C SER A 96 2.29 10.68 0.04
N LEU A 97 2.51 11.25 -1.14
CA LEU A 97 3.15 10.56 -2.27
C LEU A 97 4.61 10.22 -1.95
N TYR A 98 5.37 11.17 -1.40
CA TYR A 98 6.75 10.91 -0.96
C TYR A 98 6.80 9.82 0.12
N GLN A 99 5.93 9.88 1.11
CA GLN A 99 5.85 8.87 2.16
C GLN A 99 5.50 7.49 1.58
N ASN A 100 4.56 7.42 0.64
CA ASN A 100 4.19 6.19 -0.04
C ASN A 100 5.35 5.60 -0.85
N ASN A 101 6.10 6.43 -1.56
CA ASN A 101 7.28 6.01 -2.32
C ASN A 101 8.38 5.47 -1.39
N MET A 102 8.62 6.10 -0.25
CA MET A 102 9.56 5.61 0.75
C MET A 102 9.14 4.24 1.30
N ARG A 103 7.85 4.06 1.62
CA ARG A 103 7.30 2.76 2.05
C ARG A 103 7.50 1.69 0.98
N PHE A 104 7.20 2.01 -0.27
CA PHE A 104 7.40 1.09 -1.40
C PHE A 104 8.86 0.66 -1.54
N ASN A 105 9.81 1.59 -1.42
CA ASN A 105 11.23 1.31 -1.48
C ASN A 105 11.69 0.37 -0.34
N VAL A 106 11.20 0.58 0.87
CA VAL A 106 11.48 -0.30 2.01
C VAL A 106 10.93 -1.70 1.78
N LEU A 107 9.69 -1.82 1.29
CA LEU A 107 9.07 -3.11 0.96
C LEU A 107 9.85 -3.84 -0.14
N SER A 108 10.24 -3.13 -1.20
CA SER A 108 11.04 -3.67 -2.30
C SER A 108 12.40 -4.17 -1.82
N SER A 109 13.07 -3.41 -0.96
CA SER A 109 14.34 -3.81 -0.34
C SER A 109 14.17 -5.07 0.52
N GLY A 110 13.06 -5.18 1.24
CA GLY A 110 12.70 -6.38 2.00
C GLY A 110 12.55 -7.62 1.12
N VAL A 111 11.85 -7.50 -0.01
CA VAL A 111 11.70 -8.58 -0.99
C VAL A 111 13.05 -9.00 -1.57
N MET A 112 13.87 -8.03 -2.00
CA MET A 112 15.21 -8.31 -2.55
C MET A 112 16.11 -9.00 -1.53
N SER A 113 16.09 -8.56 -0.28
CA SER A 113 16.87 -9.20 0.79
C SER A 113 16.45 -10.64 1.01
N HIS A 114 15.15 -10.90 0.96
CA HIS A 114 14.60 -12.25 1.12
C HIS A 114 15.02 -13.18 -0.01
N TYR A 115 14.94 -12.72 -1.26
CA TYR A 115 15.45 -13.48 -2.42
C TYR A 115 16.96 -13.72 -2.39
N ARG A 116 17.74 -12.76 -1.87
CA ARG A 116 19.18 -12.94 -1.68
C ARG A 116 19.49 -14.06 -0.70
N ILE A 117 18.77 -14.13 0.42
CA ILE A 117 18.91 -15.22 1.41
C ILE A 117 18.58 -16.56 0.75
N LEU A 118 17.49 -16.64 -0.03
CA LEU A 118 17.11 -17.84 -0.77
C LEU A 118 18.21 -18.31 -1.72
N ASN A 119 18.77 -17.39 -2.51
CA ASN A 119 19.85 -17.70 -3.44
C ASN A 119 21.11 -18.20 -2.71
N MET A 120 21.44 -17.61 -1.55
CA MET A 120 22.56 -18.10 -0.74
C MET A 120 22.34 -19.55 -0.29
N VAL A 121 21.15 -19.87 0.20
CA VAL A 121 20.83 -21.24 0.66
C VAL A 121 20.88 -22.25 -0.49
N ILE A 122 20.39 -21.89 -1.68
CA ILE A 122 20.42 -22.77 -2.86
C ILE A 122 21.86 -23.01 -3.35
N ASN A 123 22.73 -22.00 -3.26
CA ASN A 123 24.11 -22.09 -3.76
C ASN A 123 25.12 -22.60 -2.70
N MET A 124 24.66 -22.99 -1.51
CA MET A 124 25.51 -23.58 -0.46
C MET A 124 25.72 -25.11 -0.62
N GLN A 125 25.37 -25.69 -1.78
CA GLN A 125 25.64 -27.11 -2.10
C GLN A 125 26.98 -27.30 -2.82
#